data_bb7a589ac8bb7d3af75a7dc1a6bc63b2
#
_entry.id   bb7a589ac8bb7d3af75a7dc1a6bc63b2
#
_cell.length_a   1.000
_cell.length_b   1.000
_cell.length_c   1.000
_cell.angle_alpha   90.00
_cell.angle_beta   90.00
_cell.angle_gamma   90.00
#
_symmetry.space_group_name_H-M   'P 1'
#
loop_
_entity.id
_entity.type
_entity.pdbx_description
1 polymer ?
#
loop_
_entity_poly.entity_id
_entity_poly.type
_entity_poly.pdbx_seq_one_letter_code
_entity_poly.pdbx_strand_id
1 'polypeptide(L)'
;MKKIIFLLGVVILSACKKEEFIIDSVIDQKKQSIIDNELAAFPVPAHIIFVWFENKDYSQIIGSSSAPFINSLISKGTLFTNSHALGHPSYPEYIAFFAGTKNGKTNNDCIAGAPYSNANLYTQLKAKGKSFSWYSEDLPVIGSKTCNSGAYTERHNPTQCFSNVPSTANKRWSDFPTNFSSLERVVCITPNLDHDMHDGSISQGDNWLKNNCTNLINWCKTNNSVFVVYFDENNGIAGNRIPVIAVGQPVKVNYRSTVYYDHYNWTRTILAFYGPTQIANSTSRQTITDCWR
;
A
#
# COMPACT_ATOMS: atom_id res chain seq x y z
N MET A 1 2.20 49.26 46.92
CA MET A 1 2.87 47.96 46.79
C MET A 1 1.97 46.91 46.12
N LYS A 2 1.39 47.18 44.93
CA LYS A 2 0.49 46.23 44.21
C LYS A 2 0.78 46.03 42.72
N LYS A 3 1.96 46.47 42.21
CA LYS A 3 2.29 46.38 40.79
C LYS A 3 3.44 45.39 40.44
N ILE A 4 4.08 44.77 41.42
CA ILE A 4 5.24 43.89 41.17
C ILE A 4 4.86 42.41 41.02
N ILE A 5 3.67 41.97 41.52
CA ILE A 5 3.26 40.55 41.48
C ILE A 5 2.73 40.12 40.11
N PHE A 6 2.26 41.08 39.24
CA PHE A 6 1.70 40.75 37.92
C PHE A 6 2.76 40.46 36.83
N LEU A 7 3.99 40.97 37.03
CA LEU A 7 5.06 40.74 36.03
C LEU A 7 5.74 39.38 36.17
N LEU A 8 5.79 38.79 37.39
CA LEU A 8 6.42 37.47 37.61
C LEU A 8 5.58 36.34 37.06
N GLY A 9 4.24 36.44 37.12
CA GLY A 9 3.34 35.37 36.63
C GLY A 9 3.35 35.19 35.11
N VAL A 10 3.52 36.31 34.37
CA VAL A 10 3.57 36.28 32.88
C VAL A 10 4.89 35.71 32.37
N VAL A 11 5.98 35.95 33.06
CA VAL A 11 7.32 35.43 32.68
C VAL A 11 7.39 33.90 32.90
N ILE A 12 6.79 33.39 34.00
CA ILE A 12 6.79 31.96 34.29
C ILE A 12 5.93 31.18 33.29
N LEU A 13 4.77 31.70 32.89
CA LEU A 13 3.91 31.09 31.89
C LEU A 13 4.52 31.07 30.48
N SER A 14 5.30 32.09 30.13
CA SER A 14 6.02 32.17 28.84
C SER A 14 7.21 31.24 28.80
N ALA A 15 7.92 31.04 29.92
CA ALA A 15 9.04 30.11 30.01
C ALA A 15 8.55 28.67 29.91
N CYS A 16 7.48 28.30 30.60
CA CYS A 16 6.92 26.94 30.57
C CYS A 16 6.44 26.54 29.16
N LYS A 17 5.77 27.44 28.43
CA LYS A 17 5.37 27.20 27.03
C LYS A 17 6.57 27.06 26.09
N LYS A 18 7.65 27.78 26.34
CA LYS A 18 8.86 27.71 25.54
C LYS A 18 9.63 26.41 25.77
N GLU A 19 9.65 25.91 27.00
CA GLU A 19 10.26 24.63 27.34
C GLU A 19 9.46 23.45 26.77
N GLU A 20 8.12 23.49 26.82
CA GLU A 20 7.23 22.50 26.24
C GLU A 20 7.42 22.42 24.70
N PHE A 21 7.49 23.56 24.03
CA PHE A 21 7.75 23.63 22.58
C PHE A 21 9.15 23.09 22.20
N ILE A 22 10.15 23.33 23.03
CA ILE A 22 11.51 22.81 22.81
C ILE A 22 11.55 21.30 23.02
N ILE A 23 10.86 20.79 24.04
CA ILE A 23 10.78 19.34 24.32
C ILE A 23 10.09 18.62 23.17
N ASP A 24 8.98 19.14 22.67
CA ASP A 24 8.26 18.54 21.52
C ASP A 24 9.12 18.55 20.25
N SER A 25 9.85 19.65 19.98
CA SER A 25 10.73 19.71 18.82
C SER A 25 11.92 18.73 18.91
N VAL A 26 12.47 18.53 20.10
CA VAL A 26 13.55 17.56 20.34
C VAL A 26 13.04 16.12 20.21
N ILE A 27 11.84 15.84 20.71
CA ILE A 27 11.19 14.52 20.56
C ILE A 27 10.94 14.22 19.08
N ASP A 28 10.43 15.20 18.31
CA ASP A 28 10.19 15.03 16.89
C ASP A 28 11.49 14.85 16.09
N GLN A 29 12.53 15.61 16.40
CA GLN A 29 13.86 15.43 15.80
C GLN A 29 14.45 14.06 16.13
N LYS A 30 14.29 13.58 17.36
CA LYS A 30 14.77 12.25 17.77
C LYS A 30 13.96 11.13 17.11
N LYS A 31 12.65 11.26 17.00
CA LYS A 31 11.81 10.34 16.21
C LYS A 31 12.22 10.32 14.74
N GLN A 32 12.46 11.49 14.14
CA GLN A 32 12.89 11.59 12.75
C GLN A 32 14.27 10.96 12.55
N SER A 33 15.23 11.19 13.44
CA SER A 33 16.56 10.59 13.35
C SER A 33 16.55 9.06 13.51
N ILE A 34 15.65 8.52 14.34
CA ILE A 34 15.46 7.07 14.46
C ILE A 34 14.88 6.50 13.14
N ILE A 35 13.90 7.17 12.57
CA ILE A 35 13.31 6.81 11.27
C ILE A 35 14.38 6.86 10.18
N ASP A 36 15.19 7.92 10.13
CA ASP A 36 16.24 8.10 9.13
C ASP A 36 17.35 7.04 9.27
N ASN A 37 17.69 6.65 10.49
CA ASN A 37 18.64 5.57 10.75
C ASN A 37 18.09 4.18 10.42
N GLU A 38 16.82 3.92 10.69
CA GLU A 38 16.15 2.69 10.25
C GLU A 38 16.09 2.61 8.71
N LEU A 39 15.84 3.74 8.03
CA LEU A 39 15.78 3.83 6.57
C LEU A 39 17.14 3.71 5.89
N ALA A 40 18.22 4.18 6.52
CA ALA A 40 19.59 4.03 6.01
C ALA A 40 20.04 2.56 5.95
N ALA A 41 19.34 1.67 6.65
CA ALA A 41 19.63 0.23 6.70
C ALA A 41 18.92 -0.58 5.61
N PHE A 42 17.95 0.02 4.85
CA PHE A 42 17.17 -0.71 3.85
C PHE A 42 17.49 -0.28 2.44
N PRO A 43 17.65 -1.25 1.52
CA PRO A 43 17.78 -0.92 0.10
C PRO A 43 16.48 -0.33 -0.41
N VAL A 44 16.48 0.95 -0.81
CA VAL A 44 15.31 1.58 -1.44
C VAL A 44 15.08 0.94 -2.80
N PRO A 45 13.95 0.25 -3.04
CA PRO A 45 13.68 -0.36 -4.32
C PRO A 45 13.55 0.67 -5.44
N ALA A 46 13.98 0.32 -6.65
CA ALA A 46 13.73 1.15 -7.82
C ALA A 46 12.22 1.21 -8.13
N HIS A 47 11.52 0.09 -7.97
CA HIS A 47 10.07 -0.01 -8.13
C HIS A 47 9.50 -0.96 -7.09
N ILE A 48 8.26 -0.69 -6.65
CA ILE A 48 7.46 -1.62 -5.88
C ILE A 48 6.11 -1.80 -6.56
N ILE A 49 5.76 -3.04 -6.88
CA ILE A 49 4.60 -3.40 -7.67
C ILE A 49 3.70 -4.31 -6.83
N PHE A 50 2.44 -3.93 -6.66
CA PHE A 50 1.41 -4.73 -6.01
C PHE A 50 0.46 -5.28 -7.06
N VAL A 51 0.19 -6.59 -7.03
CA VAL A 51 -0.95 -7.19 -7.73
C VAL A 51 -1.97 -7.59 -6.70
N TRP A 52 -3.18 -7.05 -6.85
CA TRP A 52 -4.27 -7.19 -5.90
C TRP A 52 -5.20 -8.32 -6.29
N PHE A 53 -5.53 -9.15 -5.32
CA PHE A 53 -6.51 -10.22 -5.41
C PHE A 53 -7.57 -10.06 -4.33
N GLU A 54 -8.69 -10.74 -4.50
CA GLU A 54 -9.91 -10.49 -3.76
C GLU A 54 -10.35 -11.69 -2.91
N ASN A 55 -10.82 -11.33 -1.69
CA ASN A 55 -11.67 -12.12 -0.81
C ASN A 55 -11.22 -13.58 -0.59
N LYS A 56 -9.92 -13.83 -0.39
CA LYS A 56 -9.45 -15.18 -0.06
C LYS A 56 -8.64 -15.20 1.24
N ASP A 57 -9.04 -16.08 2.14
CA ASP A 57 -8.29 -16.37 3.37
C ASP A 57 -6.90 -16.94 3.06
N TYR A 58 -5.97 -16.70 3.95
CA TYR A 58 -4.61 -17.23 3.87
C TYR A 58 -4.59 -18.74 3.58
N SER A 59 -5.46 -19.52 4.26
CA SER A 59 -5.52 -20.96 4.13
C SER A 59 -6.10 -21.45 2.81
N GLN A 60 -6.87 -20.63 2.10
CA GLN A 60 -7.41 -20.96 0.79
C GLN A 60 -6.38 -20.88 -0.33
N ILE A 61 -5.31 -20.08 -0.12
CA ILE A 61 -4.27 -19.82 -1.12
C ILE A 61 -2.97 -20.55 -0.76
N ILE A 62 -2.49 -20.40 0.48
CA ILE A 62 -1.19 -20.94 0.87
C ILE A 62 -1.30 -22.45 1.10
N GLY A 63 -0.55 -23.21 0.28
CA GLY A 63 -0.61 -24.67 0.23
C GLY A 63 -1.71 -25.26 -0.65
N SER A 64 -2.53 -24.41 -1.29
CA SER A 64 -3.61 -24.84 -2.17
C SER A 64 -3.09 -25.37 -3.51
N SER A 65 -3.61 -26.50 -3.95
CA SER A 65 -3.39 -27.05 -5.30
C SER A 65 -4.03 -26.19 -6.41
N SER A 66 -4.98 -25.32 -6.06
CA SER A 66 -5.61 -24.38 -6.98
C SER A 66 -4.79 -23.11 -7.22
N ALA A 67 -3.72 -22.88 -6.42
CA ALA A 67 -2.83 -21.71 -6.55
C ALA A 67 -1.35 -22.14 -6.70
N PRO A 68 -0.99 -23.04 -7.65
CA PRO A 68 0.35 -23.58 -7.74
C PRO A 68 1.41 -22.54 -8.07
N PHE A 69 1.10 -21.55 -8.90
CA PHE A 69 2.04 -20.50 -9.27
C PHE A 69 2.31 -19.55 -8.09
N ILE A 70 1.27 -19.06 -7.41
CA ILE A 70 1.41 -18.23 -6.20
C ILE A 70 2.25 -18.98 -5.15
N ASN A 71 1.96 -20.25 -4.89
CA ASN A 71 2.72 -21.06 -3.93
C ASN A 71 4.19 -21.27 -4.36
N SER A 72 4.47 -21.31 -5.67
CA SER A 72 5.85 -21.40 -6.18
C SER A 72 6.69 -20.17 -5.87
N LEU A 73 6.06 -19.01 -5.57
CA LEU A 73 6.74 -17.76 -5.23
C LEU A 73 7.27 -17.75 -3.79
N ILE A 74 6.72 -18.58 -2.90
CA ILE A 74 7.10 -18.65 -1.48
C ILE A 74 8.59 -18.95 -1.31
N SER A 75 9.12 -19.91 -2.07
CA SER A 75 10.54 -20.25 -2.03
C SER A 75 11.44 -19.22 -2.70
N LYS A 76 10.87 -18.30 -3.49
CA LYS A 76 11.59 -17.27 -4.26
C LYS A 76 11.61 -15.90 -3.57
N GLY A 77 10.93 -15.76 -2.43
CA GLY A 77 10.80 -14.50 -1.73
C GLY A 77 10.43 -14.68 -0.26
N THR A 78 9.71 -13.71 0.27
CA THR A 78 9.18 -13.69 1.65
C THR A 78 7.68 -13.95 1.66
N LEU A 79 7.25 -14.93 2.43
CA LEU A 79 5.85 -15.14 2.79
C LEU A 79 5.56 -14.45 4.14
N PHE A 80 4.58 -13.56 4.16
CA PHE A 80 4.08 -12.94 5.38
C PHE A 80 3.01 -13.83 6.01
N THR A 81 3.37 -14.51 7.10
CA THR A 81 2.47 -15.49 7.72
C THR A 81 1.47 -14.88 8.70
N ASN A 82 1.59 -13.58 8.98
CA ASN A 82 0.76 -12.85 9.93
C ASN A 82 0.34 -11.47 9.36
N SER A 83 -0.10 -11.48 8.09
CA SER A 83 -0.69 -10.30 7.44
C SER A 83 -2.20 -10.32 7.55
N HIS A 84 -2.79 -9.15 7.80
CA HIS A 84 -4.21 -8.99 8.02
C HIS A 84 -4.77 -7.79 7.27
N ALA A 85 -6.01 -7.90 6.81
CA ALA A 85 -6.78 -6.76 6.37
C ALA A 85 -7.39 -6.01 7.59
N LEU A 86 -7.89 -4.80 7.35
CA LEU A 86 -8.42 -3.93 8.41
C LEU A 86 -9.92 -4.18 8.69
N GLY A 87 -10.60 -4.87 7.79
CA GLY A 87 -12.03 -5.16 7.89
C GLY A 87 -12.65 -5.60 6.58
N HIS A 88 -13.94 -5.38 6.47
CA HIS A 88 -14.79 -5.64 5.30
C HIS A 88 -15.71 -4.42 5.08
N PRO A 89 -16.20 -4.22 3.85
CA PRO A 89 -15.88 -4.88 2.60
C PRO A 89 -14.64 -4.29 1.89
N SER A 90 -14.38 -4.73 0.64
CA SER A 90 -13.18 -4.43 -0.15
C SER A 90 -12.89 -2.94 -0.34
N TYR A 91 -13.86 -2.14 -0.78
CA TYR A 91 -13.59 -0.75 -1.16
C TYR A 91 -12.92 0.10 -0.06
N PRO A 92 -13.37 0.05 1.21
CA PRO A 92 -12.66 0.67 2.32
C PRO A 92 -11.21 0.22 2.49
N GLU A 93 -10.87 -1.04 2.17
CA GLU A 93 -9.52 -1.59 2.31
C GLU A 93 -8.57 -0.99 1.27
N TYR A 94 -9.01 -0.87 0.00
CA TYR A 94 -8.26 -0.18 -1.06
C TYR A 94 -8.01 1.29 -0.71
N ILE A 95 -9.04 2.00 -0.22
CA ILE A 95 -8.92 3.40 0.21
C ILE A 95 -7.95 3.50 1.40
N ALA A 96 -8.02 2.58 2.36
CA ALA A 96 -7.16 2.55 3.53
C ALA A 96 -5.68 2.37 3.17
N PHE A 97 -5.36 1.45 2.26
CA PHE A 97 -4.01 1.30 1.73
C PHE A 97 -3.54 2.57 1.03
N PHE A 98 -4.38 3.17 0.19
CA PHE A 98 -4.00 4.31 -0.64
C PHE A 98 -3.86 5.61 0.15
N ALA A 99 -4.72 5.85 1.15
CA ALA A 99 -4.79 7.11 1.90
C ALA A 99 -4.43 7.00 3.39
N GLY A 100 -4.08 5.81 3.88
CA GLY A 100 -3.84 5.60 5.31
C GLY A 100 -5.11 5.70 6.18
N THR A 101 -6.29 5.80 5.56
CA THR A 101 -7.59 5.89 6.22
C THR A 101 -8.70 5.46 5.28
N LYS A 102 -9.76 4.88 5.82
CA LYS A 102 -10.97 4.51 5.05
C LYS A 102 -11.81 5.72 4.61
N ASN A 103 -11.48 6.93 5.05
CA ASN A 103 -12.23 8.17 4.78
C ASN A 103 -13.73 8.09 5.10
N GLY A 104 -14.11 7.30 6.11
CA GLY A 104 -15.50 7.08 6.47
C GLY A 104 -16.27 6.12 5.55
N LYS A 105 -15.62 5.53 4.55
CA LYS A 105 -16.22 4.52 3.67
C LYS A 105 -16.44 3.21 4.44
N THR A 106 -17.65 2.65 4.34
CA THR A 106 -18.07 1.45 5.09
C THR A 106 -18.75 0.39 4.22
N ASN A 107 -18.89 0.64 2.92
CA ASN A 107 -19.59 -0.23 1.98
C ASN A 107 -18.90 -0.25 0.61
N ASN A 108 -19.39 -1.09 -0.32
CA ASN A 108 -18.88 -1.21 -1.69
C ASN A 108 -19.61 -0.32 -2.71
N ASP A 109 -20.47 0.60 -2.26
CA ASP A 109 -21.17 1.49 -3.18
C ASP A 109 -20.17 2.36 -3.94
N CYS A 110 -20.38 2.52 -5.22
CA CYS A 110 -19.56 3.36 -6.09
C CYS A 110 -19.53 4.81 -5.58
N ILE A 111 -18.35 5.42 -5.64
CA ILE A 111 -18.16 6.81 -5.23
C ILE A 111 -18.22 7.72 -6.44
N ALA A 112 -19.33 8.44 -6.59
CA ALA A 112 -19.44 9.46 -7.62
C ALA A 112 -18.62 10.72 -7.27
N GLY A 113 -17.89 11.26 -8.25
CA GLY A 113 -17.41 12.64 -8.21
C GLY A 113 -16.08 12.91 -7.48
N ALA A 114 -15.33 11.93 -7.04
CA ALA A 114 -14.04 12.11 -6.37
C ALA A 114 -14.10 13.03 -5.12
N PRO A 115 -14.81 12.64 -4.05
CA PRO A 115 -15.10 13.51 -2.90
C PRO A 115 -13.89 13.72 -1.98
N TYR A 116 -12.85 12.89 -2.07
CA TYR A 116 -11.70 12.96 -1.17
C TYR A 116 -10.61 13.88 -1.73
N SER A 117 -9.95 14.62 -0.84
CA SER A 117 -8.84 15.52 -1.18
C SER A 117 -7.69 15.45 -0.17
N ASN A 118 -7.81 14.58 0.83
CA ASN A 118 -6.76 14.37 1.82
C ASN A 118 -5.50 13.74 1.21
N ALA A 119 -4.41 13.76 1.98
CA ALA A 119 -3.14 13.14 1.60
C ALA A 119 -3.31 11.65 1.29
N ASN A 120 -2.62 11.19 0.24
CA ASN A 120 -2.63 9.82 -0.24
C ASN A 120 -1.27 9.46 -0.84
N LEU A 121 -1.05 8.19 -1.19
CA LEU A 121 0.22 7.72 -1.76
C LEU A 121 0.65 8.54 -2.97
N TYR A 122 -0.27 8.86 -3.90
CA TYR A 122 0.05 9.66 -5.07
C TYR A 122 0.61 11.03 -4.69
N THR A 123 -0.09 11.77 -3.84
CA THR A 123 0.29 13.15 -3.48
C THR A 123 1.62 13.20 -2.72
N GLN A 124 1.85 12.25 -1.82
CA GLN A 124 3.08 12.16 -1.05
C GLN A 124 4.29 11.79 -1.92
N LEU A 125 4.13 10.80 -2.77
CA LEU A 125 5.17 10.40 -3.72
C LEU A 125 5.51 11.53 -4.70
N LYS A 126 4.49 12.19 -5.27
CA LYS A 126 4.68 13.31 -6.19
C LYS A 126 5.41 14.47 -5.53
N ALA A 127 5.14 14.80 -4.28
CA ALA A 127 5.82 15.84 -3.53
C ALA A 127 7.34 15.61 -3.42
N LYS A 128 7.80 14.37 -3.64
CA LYS A 128 9.22 13.96 -3.68
C LYS A 128 9.71 13.60 -5.08
N GLY A 129 8.99 14.01 -6.11
CA GLY A 129 9.38 13.71 -7.50
C GLY A 129 9.30 12.22 -7.84
N LYS A 130 8.50 11.43 -7.09
CA LYS A 130 8.28 10.02 -7.36
C LYS A 130 6.94 9.82 -8.05
N SER A 131 6.85 8.77 -8.87
CA SER A 131 5.68 8.45 -9.67
C SER A 131 4.87 7.31 -9.09
N PHE A 132 3.56 7.36 -9.36
CA PHE A 132 2.59 6.34 -8.96
C PHE A 132 1.58 6.13 -10.08
N SER A 133 1.17 4.88 -10.34
CA SER A 133 0.01 4.55 -11.16
C SER A 133 -0.71 3.31 -10.67
N TRP A 134 -1.99 3.26 -10.98
CA TRP A 134 -2.84 2.09 -10.78
C TRP A 134 -3.32 1.58 -12.13
N TYR A 135 -3.00 0.34 -12.45
CA TYR A 135 -3.40 -0.33 -13.69
C TYR A 135 -4.55 -1.29 -13.39
N SER A 136 -5.65 -1.15 -14.12
CA SER A 136 -6.81 -2.03 -13.97
C SER A 136 -7.12 -2.75 -15.28
N GLU A 137 -7.34 -4.06 -15.19
CA GLU A 137 -7.83 -4.85 -16.33
C GLU A 137 -9.25 -4.42 -16.66
N ASP A 138 -9.58 -4.36 -17.94
CA ASP A 138 -10.86 -3.93 -18.52
C ASP A 138 -11.30 -2.51 -18.15
N LEU A 139 -10.40 -1.66 -17.62
CA LEU A 139 -10.67 -0.23 -17.51
C LEU A 139 -10.99 0.33 -18.91
N PRO A 140 -12.18 0.90 -19.14
CA PRO A 140 -12.62 1.22 -20.52
C PRO A 140 -11.79 2.32 -21.17
N VAL A 141 -11.39 3.33 -20.40
CA VAL A 141 -10.51 4.43 -20.82
C VAL A 141 -9.65 4.90 -19.66
N ILE A 142 -8.48 5.44 -19.95
CA ILE A 142 -7.60 6.04 -18.91
C ILE A 142 -8.40 7.10 -18.13
N GLY A 143 -8.36 7.01 -16.80
CA GLY A 143 -9.04 7.95 -15.92
C GLY A 143 -10.56 7.79 -15.87
N SER A 144 -11.12 6.68 -16.35
CA SER A 144 -12.55 6.40 -16.23
C SER A 144 -13.02 6.46 -14.79
N LYS A 145 -14.20 7.06 -14.61
CA LYS A 145 -14.93 7.12 -13.33
C LYS A 145 -16.18 6.25 -13.35
N THR A 146 -16.26 5.32 -14.28
CA THR A 146 -17.40 4.39 -14.34
C THR A 146 -17.33 3.41 -13.18
N CYS A 147 -18.46 3.13 -12.56
CA CYS A 147 -18.56 2.20 -11.45
C CYS A 147 -18.22 0.77 -11.86
N ASN A 148 -18.79 0.33 -12.99
CA ASN A 148 -18.57 -0.99 -13.55
C ASN A 148 -18.56 -0.92 -15.07
N SER A 149 -17.77 -1.78 -15.72
CA SER A 149 -17.75 -1.95 -17.17
C SER A 149 -17.31 -3.36 -17.51
N GLY A 150 -18.27 -4.24 -17.90
CA GLY A 150 -17.96 -5.66 -17.99
C GLY A 150 -17.49 -6.21 -16.65
N ALA A 151 -16.33 -6.85 -16.64
CA ALA A 151 -15.71 -7.37 -15.42
C ALA A 151 -14.84 -6.33 -14.65
N TYR A 152 -14.70 -5.10 -15.15
CA TYR A 152 -14.08 -4.01 -14.41
C TYR A 152 -14.99 -3.46 -13.32
N THR A 153 -14.43 -3.18 -12.14
CA THR A 153 -15.12 -2.46 -11.06
C THR A 153 -14.24 -1.36 -10.46
N GLU A 154 -14.80 -0.17 -10.24
CA GLU A 154 -14.11 1.00 -9.67
C GLU A 154 -13.69 0.76 -8.21
N ARG A 155 -14.47 -0.01 -7.44
CA ARG A 155 -14.19 -0.27 -6.01
C ARG A 155 -12.84 -0.94 -5.76
N HIS A 156 -12.22 -1.57 -6.77
CA HIS A 156 -10.88 -2.16 -6.69
C HIS A 156 -9.78 -1.20 -7.16
N ASN A 157 -10.12 0.08 -7.36
CA ASN A 157 -9.16 1.14 -7.73
C ASN A 157 -9.53 2.48 -7.07
N PRO A 158 -8.90 2.86 -5.96
CA PRO A 158 -9.31 4.05 -5.21
C PRO A 158 -8.84 5.38 -5.83
N THR A 159 -8.05 5.37 -6.91
CA THR A 159 -7.44 6.60 -7.44
C THR A 159 -8.47 7.62 -7.90
N GLN A 160 -9.63 7.20 -8.39
CA GLN A 160 -10.67 8.08 -8.89
C GLN A 160 -11.59 8.65 -7.81
N CYS A 161 -11.43 8.19 -6.56
CA CYS A 161 -12.14 8.77 -5.40
C CYS A 161 -11.50 10.08 -4.92
N PHE A 162 -10.32 10.44 -5.44
CA PHE A 162 -9.54 11.58 -4.96
C PHE A 162 -9.43 12.68 -6.01
N SER A 163 -9.89 13.90 -5.67
CA SER A 163 -9.83 15.07 -6.55
C SER A 163 -8.40 15.59 -6.78
N ASN A 164 -7.46 15.25 -5.89
CA ASN A 164 -6.04 15.60 -5.96
C ASN A 164 -5.16 14.53 -6.65
N VAL A 165 -5.77 13.51 -7.25
CA VAL A 165 -5.11 12.49 -8.08
C VAL A 165 -5.52 12.71 -9.53
N PRO A 166 -4.59 12.91 -10.47
CA PRO A 166 -4.93 13.12 -11.87
C PRO A 166 -5.49 11.85 -12.50
N SER A 167 -6.38 12.00 -13.45
CA SER A 167 -6.98 10.89 -14.19
C SER A 167 -5.94 9.97 -14.86
N THR A 168 -4.79 10.52 -15.25
CA THR A 168 -3.68 9.78 -15.86
C THR A 168 -2.97 8.78 -14.92
N ALA A 169 -3.25 8.83 -13.62
CA ALA A 169 -2.76 7.84 -12.67
C ALA A 169 -3.60 6.54 -12.65
N ASN A 170 -4.82 6.58 -13.22
CA ASN A 170 -5.71 5.43 -13.42
C ASN A 170 -5.56 4.92 -14.85
N LYS A 171 -4.81 3.85 -15.05
CA LYS A 171 -4.39 3.32 -16.35
C LYS A 171 -5.04 1.98 -16.66
N ARG A 172 -5.17 1.69 -17.95
CA ARG A 172 -5.61 0.35 -18.39
C ARG A 172 -4.47 -0.65 -18.28
N TRP A 173 -4.78 -1.88 -17.91
CA TRP A 173 -3.80 -2.97 -17.97
C TRP A 173 -3.23 -3.16 -19.37
N SER A 174 -4.04 -2.96 -20.41
CA SER A 174 -3.58 -3.04 -21.81
C SER A 174 -2.50 -2.02 -22.19
N ASP A 175 -2.33 -0.95 -21.40
CA ASP A 175 -1.29 0.06 -21.58
C ASP A 175 -0.06 -0.20 -20.69
N PHE A 176 0.00 -1.37 -20.01
CA PHE A 176 1.13 -1.72 -19.16
C PHE A 176 2.41 -1.84 -19.99
N PRO A 177 3.53 -1.18 -19.60
CA PRO A 177 4.71 -1.13 -20.44
C PRO A 177 5.41 -2.49 -20.53
N THR A 178 5.90 -2.81 -21.72
CA THR A 178 6.75 -3.98 -21.94
C THR A 178 8.20 -3.74 -21.48
N ASN A 179 8.65 -2.48 -21.46
CA ASN A 179 9.91 -2.08 -20.85
C ASN A 179 9.69 -1.74 -19.39
N PHE A 180 9.96 -2.67 -18.48
CA PHE A 180 9.69 -2.51 -17.06
C PHE A 180 10.56 -1.43 -16.37
N SER A 181 11.68 -1.02 -16.97
CA SER A 181 12.47 0.10 -16.42
C SER A 181 11.78 1.46 -16.52
N SER A 182 10.72 1.55 -17.34
CA SER A 182 9.89 2.75 -17.47
C SER A 182 8.71 2.81 -16.49
N LEU A 183 8.54 1.79 -15.65
CA LEU A 183 7.48 1.77 -14.64
C LEU A 183 7.58 2.92 -13.64
N GLU A 184 6.46 3.28 -13.06
CA GLU A 184 6.40 4.19 -11.93
C GLU A 184 7.11 3.58 -10.71
N ARG A 185 7.50 4.43 -9.77
CA ARG A 185 8.14 4.00 -8.50
C ARG A 185 7.22 3.09 -7.68
N VAL A 186 5.94 3.40 -7.68
CA VAL A 186 4.91 2.56 -7.06
C VAL A 186 3.83 2.26 -8.09
N VAL A 187 3.55 0.99 -8.26
CA VAL A 187 2.56 0.47 -9.20
C VAL A 187 1.60 -0.43 -8.45
N CYS A 188 0.31 -0.19 -8.64
CA CYS A 188 -0.73 -1.15 -8.25
C CYS A 188 -1.37 -1.72 -9.52
N ILE A 189 -1.68 -3.00 -9.51
CA ILE A 189 -2.33 -3.72 -10.60
C ILE A 189 -3.53 -4.44 -10.02
N THR A 190 -4.70 -4.24 -10.61
CA THR A 190 -5.91 -5.00 -10.27
C THR A 190 -6.40 -5.73 -11.51
N PRO A 191 -6.40 -7.06 -11.52
CA PRO A 191 -7.11 -7.84 -12.50
C PRO A 191 -8.62 -7.54 -12.48
N ASN A 192 -9.36 -7.94 -13.48
CA ASN A 192 -10.81 -7.84 -13.47
C ASN A 192 -11.45 -8.84 -12.48
N LEU A 193 -12.75 -8.74 -12.23
CA LEU A 193 -13.48 -9.57 -11.25
C LEU A 193 -13.33 -11.09 -11.46
N ASP A 194 -13.12 -11.53 -12.70
CA ASP A 194 -12.90 -12.96 -13.00
C ASP A 194 -11.47 -13.39 -12.62
N HIS A 195 -10.50 -12.51 -12.79
CA HIS A 195 -9.10 -12.80 -12.64
C HIS A 195 -8.53 -12.39 -11.27
N ASP A 196 -9.17 -11.48 -10.55
CA ASP A 196 -8.79 -11.11 -9.19
C ASP A 196 -9.30 -12.11 -8.13
N MET A 197 -10.03 -13.15 -8.54
CA MET A 197 -10.65 -14.21 -7.73
C MET A 197 -11.96 -13.80 -7.04
N HIS A 198 -12.49 -12.58 -7.26
CA HIS A 198 -13.76 -12.16 -6.65
C HIS A 198 -14.92 -13.03 -7.18
N ASP A 199 -15.17 -12.94 -8.49
CA ASP A 199 -16.21 -13.73 -9.18
C ASP A 199 -15.63 -15.02 -9.78
N GLY A 200 -14.35 -14.99 -10.15
CA GLY A 200 -13.65 -16.14 -10.69
C GLY A 200 -13.04 -17.08 -9.64
N SER A 201 -12.56 -18.21 -10.11
CA SER A 201 -11.90 -19.21 -9.26
C SER A 201 -10.47 -18.83 -8.89
N ILE A 202 -9.94 -19.41 -7.82
CA ILE A 202 -8.52 -19.30 -7.42
C ILE A 202 -7.60 -19.68 -8.57
N SER A 203 -7.94 -20.75 -9.32
CA SER A 203 -7.14 -21.22 -10.45
C SER A 203 -7.13 -20.22 -11.62
N GLN A 204 -8.21 -19.48 -11.85
CA GLN A 204 -8.24 -18.41 -12.86
C GLN A 204 -7.28 -17.27 -12.48
N GLY A 205 -7.32 -16.79 -11.24
CA GLY A 205 -6.41 -15.74 -10.78
C GLY A 205 -4.95 -16.20 -10.75
N ASP A 206 -4.67 -17.42 -10.29
CA ASP A 206 -3.31 -17.99 -10.30
C ASP A 206 -2.74 -18.09 -11.74
N ASN A 207 -3.57 -18.52 -12.69
CA ASN A 207 -3.19 -18.59 -14.10
C ASN A 207 -3.02 -17.20 -14.71
N TRP A 208 -3.89 -16.25 -14.37
CA TRP A 208 -3.73 -14.87 -14.82
C TRP A 208 -2.40 -14.29 -14.33
N LEU A 209 -2.07 -14.45 -13.06
CA LEU A 209 -0.81 -13.99 -12.47
C LEU A 209 0.39 -14.64 -13.19
N LYS A 210 0.34 -15.95 -13.41
CA LYS A 210 1.39 -16.69 -14.11
C LYS A 210 1.60 -16.15 -15.54
N ASN A 211 0.52 -16.01 -16.30
CA ASN A 211 0.60 -15.65 -17.71
C ASN A 211 1.01 -14.19 -17.93
N ASN A 212 0.54 -13.30 -17.06
CA ASN A 212 0.73 -11.87 -17.22
C ASN A 212 1.94 -11.29 -16.45
N CYS A 213 2.34 -11.90 -15.32
CA CYS A 213 3.32 -11.30 -14.43
C CYS A 213 4.65 -12.07 -14.32
N THR A 214 4.80 -13.26 -14.91
CA THR A 214 6.04 -14.06 -14.80
C THR A 214 7.28 -13.28 -15.22
N ASN A 215 7.22 -12.57 -16.36
CA ASN A 215 8.36 -11.79 -16.87
C ASN A 215 8.69 -10.61 -15.95
N LEU A 216 7.68 -9.91 -15.44
CA LEU A 216 7.84 -8.80 -14.50
C LEU A 216 8.44 -9.30 -13.16
N ILE A 217 7.96 -10.42 -12.63
CA ILE A 217 8.50 -11.04 -11.40
C ILE A 217 9.97 -11.39 -11.59
N ASN A 218 10.33 -12.00 -12.72
CA ASN A 218 11.72 -12.35 -13.02
C ASN A 218 12.60 -11.11 -13.17
N TRP A 219 12.08 -10.05 -13.79
CA TRP A 219 12.78 -8.77 -13.90
C TRP A 219 13.02 -8.12 -12.53
N CYS A 220 12.04 -8.12 -11.65
CA CYS A 220 12.17 -7.58 -10.28
C CYS A 220 13.30 -8.26 -9.48
N LYS A 221 13.56 -9.54 -9.72
CA LYS A 221 14.61 -10.31 -9.02
C LYS A 221 16.04 -9.86 -9.37
N THR A 222 16.23 -9.11 -10.44
CA THR A 222 17.55 -8.67 -10.92
C THR A 222 17.68 -7.15 -11.10
N ASN A 223 16.61 -6.38 -10.86
CA ASN A 223 16.56 -4.95 -11.14
C ASN A 223 16.14 -4.10 -9.94
N ASN A 224 16.64 -4.39 -8.76
CA ASN A 224 16.35 -3.64 -7.52
C ASN A 224 14.85 -3.28 -7.37
N SER A 225 13.98 -4.21 -7.63
CA SER A 225 12.53 -4.01 -7.62
C SER A 225 11.84 -5.08 -6.79
N VAL A 226 10.64 -4.76 -6.30
CA VAL A 226 9.81 -5.64 -5.47
C VAL A 226 8.48 -5.86 -6.15
N PHE A 227 8.07 -7.12 -6.25
CA PHE A 227 6.76 -7.55 -6.68
C PHE A 227 6.03 -8.16 -5.49
N VAL A 228 4.81 -7.72 -5.24
CA VAL A 228 4.00 -8.17 -4.10
C VAL A 228 2.68 -8.75 -4.61
N VAL A 229 2.44 -10.03 -4.33
CA VAL A 229 1.10 -10.64 -4.40
C VAL A 229 0.37 -10.22 -3.14
N TYR A 230 -0.76 -9.56 -3.28
CA TYR A 230 -1.46 -8.90 -2.20
C TYR A 230 -2.96 -9.15 -2.27
N PHE A 231 -3.59 -9.32 -1.12
CA PHE A 231 -5.04 -9.48 -1.00
C PHE A 231 -5.63 -8.34 -0.18
N ASP A 232 -6.82 -7.91 -0.54
CA ASP A 232 -7.53 -6.80 0.11
C ASP A 232 -8.11 -7.21 1.46
N GLU A 233 -8.80 -8.34 1.49
CA GLU A 233 -9.46 -8.92 2.65
C GLU A 233 -9.60 -10.44 2.50
N ASN A 234 -9.99 -11.13 3.55
CA ASN A 234 -10.32 -12.56 3.47
C ASN A 234 -11.81 -12.77 3.10
N ASN A 235 -12.28 -14.00 3.12
CA ASN A 235 -13.65 -14.37 2.78
C ASN A 235 -14.64 -14.30 3.96
N GLY A 236 -14.41 -13.41 4.94
CA GLY A 236 -15.28 -13.24 6.11
C GLY A 236 -14.94 -14.14 7.32
N ILE A 237 -13.82 -14.89 7.26
CA ILE A 237 -13.34 -15.67 8.40
C ILE A 237 -12.75 -14.73 9.48
N ALA A 238 -12.97 -15.06 10.75
CA ALA A 238 -12.48 -14.27 11.88
C ALA A 238 -10.94 -14.05 11.81
N GLY A 239 -10.51 -12.84 12.17
CA GLY A 239 -9.11 -12.43 12.15
C GLY A 239 -8.65 -11.83 10.83
N ASN A 240 -9.42 -11.95 9.76
CA ASN A 240 -9.17 -11.33 8.45
C ASN A 240 -7.73 -11.48 7.95
N ARG A 241 -7.19 -12.71 8.06
CA ARG A 241 -5.81 -13.02 7.65
C ARG A 241 -5.74 -13.21 6.15
N ILE A 242 -4.83 -12.50 5.52
CA ILE A 242 -4.68 -12.45 4.07
C ILE A 242 -3.33 -13.05 3.61
N PRO A 243 -3.29 -13.67 2.40
CA PRO A 243 -2.04 -14.08 1.78
C PRO A 243 -1.24 -12.87 1.30
N VAL A 244 0.04 -12.79 1.67
CA VAL A 244 0.97 -11.77 1.14
C VAL A 244 2.31 -12.41 0.86
N ILE A 245 2.81 -12.24 -0.37
CA ILE A 245 4.13 -12.75 -0.78
C ILE A 245 4.88 -11.64 -1.50
N ALA A 246 6.09 -11.30 -1.05
CA ALA A 246 6.98 -10.38 -1.73
C ALA A 246 8.14 -11.13 -2.40
N VAL A 247 8.45 -10.77 -3.65
CA VAL A 247 9.55 -11.32 -4.45
C VAL A 247 10.31 -10.18 -5.09
N GLY A 248 11.64 -10.24 -5.11
CA GLY A 248 12.44 -9.21 -5.76
C GLY A 248 13.90 -9.24 -5.32
N GLN A 249 14.73 -8.45 -5.99
CA GLN A 249 16.15 -8.42 -5.66
C GLN A 249 16.42 -8.01 -4.21
N PRO A 250 15.76 -6.99 -3.63
CA PRO A 250 16.00 -6.60 -2.24
C PRO A 250 15.25 -7.45 -1.20
N VAL A 251 14.51 -8.50 -1.63
CA VAL A 251 13.68 -9.32 -0.74
C VAL A 251 14.42 -10.58 -0.31
N LYS A 252 14.34 -10.95 0.97
CA LYS A 252 14.86 -12.22 1.48
C LYS A 252 14.17 -13.40 0.81
N VAL A 253 14.96 -14.36 0.35
CA VAL A 253 14.49 -15.58 -0.31
C VAL A 253 14.22 -16.67 0.70
N ASN A 254 13.16 -17.44 0.49
CA ASN A 254 12.74 -18.54 1.38
C ASN A 254 12.59 -18.12 2.84
N TYR A 255 12.08 -16.90 3.05
CA TYR A 255 11.88 -16.34 4.38
C TYR A 255 10.38 -16.30 4.73
N ARG A 256 10.09 -16.44 6.02
CA ARG A 256 8.73 -16.34 6.58
C ARG A 256 8.70 -15.26 7.64
N SER A 257 8.07 -14.13 7.34
CA SER A 257 7.79 -13.10 8.34
C SER A 257 6.63 -13.55 9.22
N THR A 258 6.82 -13.48 10.53
CA THR A 258 5.79 -13.79 11.54
C THR A 258 5.28 -12.54 12.22
N VAL A 259 5.83 -11.38 11.86
CA VAL A 259 5.43 -10.09 12.40
C VAL A 259 4.03 -9.73 11.88
N TYR A 260 3.20 -9.16 12.78
CA TYR A 260 1.89 -8.65 12.38
C TYR A 260 2.04 -7.42 11.50
N TYR A 261 1.42 -7.46 10.32
CA TYR A 261 1.32 -6.35 9.39
C TYR A 261 -0.09 -6.23 8.83
N ASP A 262 -0.52 -4.98 8.58
CA ASP A 262 -1.77 -4.65 7.89
C ASP A 262 -1.53 -3.70 6.70
N HIS A 263 -2.60 -3.24 6.07
CA HIS A 263 -2.51 -2.31 4.93
C HIS A 263 -1.77 -1.02 5.28
N TYR A 264 -1.92 -0.50 6.49
CA TYR A 264 -1.23 0.72 6.92
C TYR A 264 0.28 0.54 7.08
N ASN A 265 0.75 -0.68 7.40
CA ASN A 265 2.19 -0.98 7.43
C ASN A 265 2.82 -0.88 6.03
N TRP A 266 2.09 -1.34 4.99
CA TRP A 266 2.55 -1.21 3.61
C TRP A 266 2.55 0.25 3.16
N THR A 267 1.48 1.02 3.45
CA THR A 267 1.45 2.48 3.20
C THR A 267 2.65 3.16 3.85
N ARG A 268 2.91 2.87 5.14
CA ARG A 268 4.06 3.40 5.86
C ARG A 268 5.39 3.03 5.19
N THR A 269 5.55 1.77 4.80
CA THR A 269 6.78 1.26 4.19
C THR A 269 7.06 1.92 2.84
N ILE A 270 6.04 2.06 1.99
CA ILE A 270 6.14 2.78 0.71
C ILE A 270 6.58 4.23 0.94
N LEU A 271 5.94 4.93 1.88
CA LEU A 271 6.29 6.31 2.19
C LEU A 271 7.68 6.43 2.83
N ALA A 272 8.09 5.45 3.64
CA ALA A 272 9.44 5.40 4.18
C ALA A 272 10.49 5.27 3.08
N PHE A 273 10.25 4.47 2.04
CA PHE A 273 11.19 4.35 0.91
C PHE A 273 11.26 5.60 0.03
N TYR A 274 10.13 6.24 -0.28
CA TYR A 274 10.07 7.22 -1.36
C TYR A 274 9.58 8.59 -0.95
N GLY A 275 8.80 8.70 0.09
CA GLY A 275 8.19 9.93 0.55
C GLY A 275 8.55 10.22 2.01
N PRO A 276 8.63 11.47 2.38
CA PRO A 276 9.10 11.81 3.73
C PRO A 276 7.99 11.82 4.78
N THR A 277 6.73 12.04 4.36
CA THR A 277 5.62 12.31 5.29
C THR A 277 4.67 11.15 5.33
N GLN A 278 4.54 10.55 6.50
CA GLN A 278 3.53 9.53 6.78
C GLN A 278 2.12 10.16 6.78
N ILE A 279 1.11 9.36 6.47
CA ILE A 279 -0.28 9.83 6.34
C ILE A 279 -1.21 9.05 7.26
N ALA A 280 -2.15 9.75 7.86
CA ALA A 280 -3.24 9.23 8.67
C ALA A 280 -2.78 8.07 9.60
N ASN A 281 -3.46 6.92 9.58
CA ASN A 281 -3.16 5.79 10.47
C ASN A 281 -1.82 5.09 10.18
N SER A 282 -1.19 5.34 9.00
CA SER A 282 0.16 4.82 8.76
C SER A 282 1.20 5.40 9.71
N THR A 283 0.94 6.56 10.31
CA THR A 283 1.82 7.20 11.30
C THR A 283 2.03 6.37 12.56
N SER A 284 1.02 5.59 12.95
CA SER A 284 1.03 4.73 14.15
C SER A 284 1.52 3.30 13.88
N ARG A 285 1.84 2.96 12.63
CA ARG A 285 2.33 1.62 12.27
C ARG A 285 3.86 1.58 12.22
N GLN A 286 4.42 0.40 12.37
CA GLN A 286 5.85 0.16 12.11
C GLN A 286 6.10 -0.04 10.61
N THR A 287 7.27 0.34 10.15
CA THR A 287 7.76 -0.01 8.81
C THR A 287 8.02 -1.50 8.73
N ILE A 288 7.77 -2.13 7.60
CA ILE A 288 8.14 -3.52 7.33
C ILE A 288 9.67 -3.55 7.17
N THR A 289 10.36 -4.27 8.05
CA THR A 289 11.82 -4.25 8.11
C THR A 289 12.45 -5.62 7.98
N ASP A 290 11.74 -6.67 8.34
CA ASP A 290 12.28 -8.01 8.52
C ASP A 290 12.43 -8.82 7.22
N CYS A 291 11.84 -8.37 6.11
CA CYS A 291 11.86 -9.09 4.83
C CYS A 291 12.92 -8.61 3.83
N TRP A 292 13.71 -7.58 4.15
CA TRP A 292 14.71 -7.00 3.24
C TRP A 292 16.09 -7.62 3.43
N ARG A 293 16.90 -7.62 2.36
CA ARG A 293 18.32 -8.04 2.35
C ARG A 293 19.23 -6.89 2.66
#